data_405f083f19c75b6d28bdc6f7c5ce7193
#
_entry.id   405f083f19c75b6d28bdc6f7c5ce7193
#
_cell.length_a   1.000
_cell.length_b   1.000
_cell.length_c   1.000
_cell.angle_alpha   90.00
_cell.angle_beta   90.00
_cell.angle_gamma   90.00
#
_symmetry.space_group_name_H-M   'P 1'
#
loop_
_entity.id
_entity.type
_entity.pdbx_description
1 polymer ?
#
loop_
_entity_poly.entity_id
_entity_poly.type
_entity_poly.pdbx_seq_one_letter_code
_entity_poly.pdbx_strand_id
1 'polypeptide(L)'
;MRKSYIYIIGIAMSLVPTTMWGQGTLSPKAAITISGNGMKKAKAQGVDNKKVSAYVTINDNITSWQELGLMPIAEDGNTATVRLSLNELKALAGKEGVEYIQLSSGVQQMLDVARKEAGTDDIHKGTSLPQPYTGKGVVVGVVDAGFDYLHAAFRNPEDGTFRIKKIWEQGTTKLEGAKAPEKYGYGIELNTPELIMESQGDSKVNSHGTHVAGIAAGSDSFQDGAYVGNAPDADIVLVALDLNNCTNADICNGVKYIFDYADEVGKPCVVNLSLGNHEGPHDGTTTFDTMTDKMQGPGRLIVGAAGNHRTDKFHIDHSFASADDAPLKTFVDYKLGPSLTSCGGNIEIWGEVGSEFTVDLAAYNTFNKKDMVSTTVYPAEGVTEASFGRYATGTWKVASEISPLNGKPHVVLTSALTNMRNNYEIAITITPKNSGRVNIWADDTYVGLSSKDIDGFIGPDEKSSTLAEIGGTGKRILTVGAYTTRNTYKTNTASGTLEETIGAISSFSSYGPTADGRMKPEITAPGCFIISAVSTNDESGNAMYVDQGWYDKYGHTNIYGYMQGTSMASPFVAGIVATWLQAYPELTPEQLHEIVASTARKDSFTSTEADSNWGYGKLNAMDGLTK
;
A
#
# COMPACT_ATOMS: atom_id res chain seq x y z
N MET A 1 66.27 26.47 24.26
CA MET A 1 65.09 27.21 24.64
C MET A 1 64.21 27.41 23.43
N ARG A 2 63.19 26.60 23.21
CA ARG A 2 62.12 26.83 22.21
C ARG A 2 60.81 26.88 22.99
N LYS A 3 60.15 28.03 22.90
CA LYS A 3 58.84 28.31 23.51
C LYS A 3 57.79 27.72 22.55
N SER A 4 57.03 26.76 23.06
CA SER A 4 55.81 26.27 22.40
C SER A 4 54.65 27.18 22.77
N TYR A 5 54.00 27.79 21.79
CA TYR A 5 52.73 28.49 21.96
C TYR A 5 51.59 27.51 21.76
N ILE A 6 50.80 27.31 22.81
CA ILE A 6 49.53 26.59 22.74
C ILE A 6 48.48 27.62 22.30
N TYR A 7 47.92 27.45 21.12
CA TYR A 7 46.72 28.17 20.68
C TYR A 7 45.50 27.46 21.25
N ILE A 8 44.84 28.06 22.21
CA ILE A 8 43.49 27.66 22.63
C ILE A 8 42.54 28.32 21.62
N ILE A 9 42.00 27.51 20.68
CA ILE A 9 40.89 27.94 19.86
C ILE A 9 39.63 27.75 20.69
N GLY A 10 39.13 28.87 21.21
CA GLY A 10 37.80 28.92 21.81
C GLY A 10 36.74 28.74 20.72
N ILE A 11 36.11 27.58 20.66
CA ILE A 11 34.91 27.36 19.88
C ILE A 11 33.79 28.07 20.64
N ALA A 12 33.39 29.24 20.15
CA ALA A 12 32.14 29.86 20.56
C ALA A 12 31.01 28.94 20.09
N MET A 13 30.49 28.11 20.99
CA MET A 13 29.18 27.49 20.82
C MET A 13 28.15 28.60 20.76
N SER A 14 27.70 28.95 19.57
CA SER A 14 26.45 29.66 19.40
C SER A 14 25.35 28.75 19.94
N LEU A 15 24.85 29.07 21.12
CA LEU A 15 23.60 28.55 21.65
C LEU A 15 22.49 28.96 20.68
N VAL A 16 22.24 28.14 19.68
CA VAL A 16 20.95 28.11 19.01
C VAL A 16 19.99 27.54 20.07
N PRO A 17 18.91 28.25 20.42
CA PRO A 17 17.95 27.66 21.35
C PRO A 17 17.44 26.38 20.70
N THR A 18 17.82 25.23 21.27
CA THR A 18 17.16 23.96 21.02
C THR A 18 15.74 24.13 21.53
N THR A 19 14.82 24.52 20.65
CA THR A 19 13.41 24.31 20.91
C THR A 19 13.27 22.82 21.17
N MET A 20 12.98 22.45 22.41
CA MET A 20 12.65 21.11 22.82
C MET A 20 11.52 20.62 21.88
N TRP A 21 11.86 19.77 20.93
CA TRP A 21 10.89 18.96 20.23
C TRP A 21 10.40 17.96 21.28
N GLY A 22 9.20 18.17 21.81
CA GLY A 22 8.60 17.25 22.75
C GLY A 22 8.62 15.84 22.15
N GLN A 23 9.09 14.87 22.90
CA GLN A 23 8.99 13.47 22.53
C GLN A 23 7.53 13.19 22.10
N GLY A 24 7.32 12.78 20.83
CA GLY A 24 6.06 12.28 20.36
C GLY A 24 5.29 13.10 19.33
N THR A 25 5.64 14.35 19.01
CA THR A 25 4.82 15.18 18.09
C THR A 25 5.00 14.83 16.61
N LEU A 26 6.12 14.27 16.20
CA LEU A 26 6.41 13.95 14.80
C LEU A 26 6.86 12.50 14.64
N SER A 27 6.27 11.78 13.69
CA SER A 27 6.82 10.48 13.28
C SER A 27 8.24 10.64 12.73
N PRO A 28 9.09 9.59 12.78
CA PRO A 28 10.46 9.64 12.27
C PRO A 28 10.54 10.14 10.83
N LYS A 29 9.66 9.67 9.96
CA LYS A 29 9.57 10.12 8.56
C LYS A 29 9.20 11.60 8.46
N ALA A 30 8.25 12.07 9.28
CA ALA A 30 7.87 13.48 9.35
C ALA A 30 9.05 14.34 9.82
N ALA A 31 9.77 13.92 10.87
CA ALA A 31 10.94 14.61 11.39
C ALA A 31 12.06 14.73 10.33
N ILE A 32 12.38 13.65 9.62
CA ILE A 32 13.37 13.65 8.53
C ILE A 32 12.94 14.59 7.40
N THR A 33 11.69 14.52 6.96
CA THR A 33 11.16 15.35 5.87
C THR A 33 11.17 16.84 6.22
N ILE A 34 10.74 17.17 7.44
CA ILE A 34 10.69 18.55 7.94
C ILE A 34 12.08 19.11 8.22
N SER A 35 13.07 18.31 8.61
CA SER A 35 14.45 18.76 8.87
C SER A 35 15.21 19.27 7.64
N GLY A 36 14.64 19.11 6.46
CA GLY A 36 14.91 19.97 5.29
C GLY A 36 16.22 19.76 4.53
N ASN A 37 16.77 18.53 4.40
CA ASN A 37 17.93 18.30 3.50
C ASN A 37 17.86 16.99 2.69
N GLY A 38 16.70 16.37 2.58
CA GLY A 38 16.53 15.05 1.98
C GLY A 38 16.50 14.97 0.44
N MET A 39 16.43 16.07 -0.31
CA MET A 39 16.40 16.00 -1.78
C MET A 39 17.06 17.22 -2.43
N LYS A 40 18.36 17.10 -2.71
CA LYS A 40 19.06 18.07 -3.57
C LYS A 40 18.69 18.00 -5.07
N LYS A 41 17.59 17.37 -5.46
CA LYS A 41 17.10 17.30 -6.86
C LYS A 41 15.78 18.00 -7.14
N ALA A 42 15.14 18.65 -6.17
CA ALA A 42 13.94 19.47 -6.39
C ALA A 42 14.24 20.99 -6.36
N LYS A 43 15.39 21.43 -6.82
CA LYS A 43 15.65 22.85 -7.12
C LYS A 43 15.18 23.18 -8.53
N ALA A 44 13.87 23.11 -8.77
CA ALA A 44 13.24 23.83 -9.88
C ALA A 44 11.81 24.17 -9.45
N GLN A 45 11.62 25.42 -9.04
CA GLN A 45 10.33 26.12 -8.96
C GLN A 45 9.25 25.55 -8.02
N GLY A 46 9.08 26.17 -6.86
CA GLY A 46 7.79 26.19 -6.16
C GLY A 46 7.50 25.08 -5.14
N VAL A 47 8.49 24.34 -4.64
CA VAL A 47 8.28 23.20 -3.72
C VAL A 47 7.74 23.58 -2.33
N ASP A 48 7.90 24.83 -1.90
CA ASP A 48 7.44 25.28 -0.57
C ASP A 48 5.91 25.32 -0.41
N ASN A 49 5.14 25.25 -1.49
CA ASN A 49 3.66 25.27 -1.46
C ASN A 49 3.01 23.93 -1.84
N LYS A 50 3.79 22.90 -2.15
CA LYS A 50 3.19 21.58 -2.43
C LYS A 50 2.61 21.00 -1.16
N LYS A 51 1.29 20.69 -1.20
CA LYS A 51 0.60 20.06 -0.08
C LYS A 51 0.88 18.55 -0.09
N VAL A 52 1.15 18.01 1.09
CA VAL A 52 1.28 16.57 1.35
C VAL A 52 0.17 16.12 2.29
N SER A 53 -0.24 14.87 2.17
CA SER A 53 -1.23 14.28 3.08
C SER A 53 -0.52 13.77 4.35
N ALA A 54 -1.17 14.00 5.49
CA ALA A 54 -0.69 13.57 6.79
C ALA A 54 -1.85 13.12 7.68
N TYR A 55 -1.55 12.26 8.63
CA TYR A 55 -2.42 11.99 9.78
C TYR A 55 -2.00 12.91 10.92
N VAL A 56 -2.98 13.52 11.59
CA VAL A 56 -2.77 14.36 12.77
C VAL A 56 -3.63 13.83 13.91
N THR A 57 -3.03 13.62 15.07
CA THR A 57 -3.72 13.26 16.31
C THR A 57 -3.65 14.45 17.27
N ILE A 58 -4.80 14.79 17.88
CA ILE A 58 -4.93 15.87 18.87
C ILE A 58 -5.28 15.28 20.24
N ASN A 59 -4.96 15.99 21.31
CA ASN A 59 -5.32 15.59 22.66
C ASN A 59 -6.70 16.16 23.07
N ASP A 60 -7.20 15.70 24.20
CA ASP A 60 -8.55 16.06 24.72
C ASP A 60 -8.70 17.56 25.06
N ASN A 61 -7.63 18.36 25.05
CA ASN A 61 -7.70 19.79 25.28
C ASN A 61 -8.20 20.57 24.04
N ILE A 62 -8.16 19.95 22.86
CA ILE A 62 -8.66 20.51 21.61
C ILE A 62 -10.06 19.96 21.37
N THR A 63 -11.03 20.83 21.33
CA THR A 63 -12.45 20.45 21.15
C THR A 63 -12.90 20.50 19.70
N SER A 64 -12.13 21.17 18.83
CA SER A 64 -12.39 21.19 17.39
C SER A 64 -11.12 21.40 16.57
N TRP A 65 -11.07 20.81 15.40
CA TRP A 65 -9.95 20.94 14.44
C TRP A 65 -9.72 22.39 13.98
N GLN A 66 -10.77 23.21 14.00
CA GLN A 66 -10.71 24.63 13.62
C GLN A 66 -9.84 25.45 14.58
N GLU A 67 -9.72 25.05 15.84
CA GLU A 67 -8.83 25.72 16.82
C GLU A 67 -7.36 25.66 16.37
N LEU A 68 -6.99 24.59 15.67
CA LEU A 68 -5.68 24.43 15.07
C LEU A 68 -5.56 25.06 13.67
N GLY A 69 -6.67 25.54 13.10
CA GLY A 69 -6.76 26.03 11.73
C GLY A 69 -6.75 24.89 10.72
N LEU A 70 -7.20 23.70 11.12
CA LEU A 70 -7.24 22.51 10.27
C LEU A 70 -8.66 22.26 9.78
N MET A 71 -8.75 21.75 8.54
CA MET A 71 -9.96 21.15 7.99
C MET A 71 -9.67 19.65 7.77
N PRO A 72 -10.20 18.79 8.62
CA PRO A 72 -10.03 17.35 8.45
C PRO A 72 -10.77 16.89 7.20
N ILE A 73 -10.18 15.92 6.50
CA ILE A 73 -10.78 15.29 5.30
C ILE A 73 -11.51 14.01 5.71
N ALA A 74 -10.82 13.15 6.46
CA ALA A 74 -11.44 12.03 7.16
C ALA A 74 -11.02 12.10 8.62
N GLU A 75 -11.92 11.80 9.55
CA GLU A 75 -11.65 11.88 10.98
C GLU A 75 -12.23 10.68 11.73
N ASP A 76 -11.52 10.32 12.81
CA ASP A 76 -11.94 9.32 13.76
C ASP A 76 -11.55 9.77 15.17
N GLY A 77 -12.50 10.29 15.92
CA GLY A 77 -12.27 10.84 17.25
C GLY A 77 -11.24 11.98 17.22
N ASN A 78 -10.08 11.73 17.79
CA ASN A 78 -8.98 12.70 17.90
C ASN A 78 -7.92 12.58 16.80
N THR A 79 -8.14 11.73 15.79
CA THR A 79 -7.23 11.56 14.65
C THR A 79 -7.92 11.92 13.35
N ALA A 80 -7.22 12.64 12.47
CA ALA A 80 -7.75 13.01 11.15
C ALA A 80 -6.68 12.99 10.06
N THR A 81 -7.11 12.80 8.80
CA THR A 81 -6.29 13.09 7.63
C THR A 81 -6.41 14.57 7.27
N VAL A 82 -5.27 15.19 6.93
CA VAL A 82 -5.19 16.58 6.50
C VAL A 82 -4.24 16.72 5.30
N ARG A 83 -4.42 17.79 4.51
CA ARG A 83 -3.49 18.14 3.42
C ARG A 83 -2.85 19.50 3.67
N LEU A 84 -1.56 19.49 3.94
CA LEU A 84 -0.81 20.66 4.37
C LEU A 84 0.50 20.79 3.59
N SER A 85 0.96 22.02 3.37
CA SER A 85 2.32 22.27 2.92
C SER A 85 3.34 21.92 4.01
N LEU A 86 4.61 21.72 3.65
CA LEU A 86 5.67 21.45 4.63
C LEU A 86 5.81 22.57 5.67
N ASN A 87 5.54 23.84 5.28
CA ASN A 87 5.57 24.96 6.20
C ASN A 87 4.41 24.94 7.19
N GLU A 88 3.20 24.58 6.73
CA GLU A 88 2.04 24.38 7.62
C GLU A 88 2.27 23.22 8.59
N LEU A 89 2.86 22.11 8.14
CA LEU A 89 3.23 20.98 9.01
C LEU A 89 4.25 21.38 10.08
N LYS A 90 5.28 22.15 9.71
CA LYS A 90 6.26 22.69 10.66
C LYS A 90 5.60 23.57 11.72
N ALA A 91 4.70 24.45 11.30
CA ALA A 91 3.96 25.32 12.21
C ALA A 91 3.02 24.53 13.12
N LEU A 92 2.41 23.46 12.60
CA LEU A 92 1.51 22.61 13.35
C LEU A 92 2.23 21.80 14.43
N ALA A 93 3.42 21.28 14.12
CA ALA A 93 4.22 20.48 15.06
C ALA A 93 4.61 21.21 16.37
N GLY A 94 4.55 22.55 16.40
CA GLY A 94 4.81 23.35 17.60
C GLY A 94 3.54 23.84 18.32
N LYS A 95 2.34 23.45 17.86
CA LYS A 95 1.09 23.91 18.48
C LYS A 95 0.72 23.04 19.68
N GLU A 96 0.29 23.72 20.76
CA GLU A 96 -0.31 23.07 21.91
C GLU A 96 -1.56 22.31 21.49
N GLY A 97 -1.74 21.09 21.99
CA GLY A 97 -2.87 20.24 21.67
C GLY A 97 -2.63 19.29 20.50
N VAL A 98 -1.56 19.44 19.72
CA VAL A 98 -1.14 18.46 18.73
C VAL A 98 -0.31 17.38 19.39
N GLU A 99 -0.79 16.16 19.37
CA GLU A 99 -0.17 15.02 20.03
C GLU A 99 0.79 14.28 19.10
N TYR A 100 0.37 14.06 17.84
CA TYR A 100 1.19 13.33 16.88
C TYR A 100 0.90 13.74 15.44
N ILE A 101 1.94 13.80 14.61
CA ILE A 101 1.85 14.03 13.17
C ILE A 101 2.63 12.93 12.46
N GLN A 102 1.93 12.14 11.67
CA GLN A 102 2.51 11.10 10.82
C GLN A 102 2.37 11.49 9.34
N LEU A 103 3.50 11.58 8.62
CA LEU A 103 3.44 11.67 7.16
C LEU A 103 2.98 10.36 6.56
N SER A 104 2.11 10.48 5.58
CA SER A 104 1.61 9.37 4.79
C SER A 104 2.69 8.85 3.83
N SER A 105 2.68 7.53 3.59
CA SER A 105 3.66 6.85 2.73
C SER A 105 3.16 6.74 1.29
N GLY A 106 4.07 6.71 0.33
CA GLY A 106 3.77 6.43 -1.08
C GLY A 106 3.32 4.99 -1.29
N VAL A 107 2.61 4.72 -2.39
CA VAL A 107 2.03 3.40 -2.74
C VAL A 107 2.38 2.97 -4.16
N GLN A 108 2.36 1.66 -4.42
CA GLN A 108 2.64 1.03 -5.71
C GLN A 108 1.52 0.08 -6.13
N GLN A 109 1.40 -0.19 -7.43
CA GLN A 109 0.36 -1.03 -8.04
C GLN A 109 0.77 -2.49 -8.25
N MET A 110 -0.21 -3.41 -8.32
CA MET A 110 -0.06 -4.86 -8.46
C MET A 110 -1.17 -5.46 -9.34
N LEU A 111 -0.97 -6.62 -10.04
CA LEU A 111 -1.73 -7.06 -11.23
C LEU A 111 -2.27 -8.53 -11.23
N ASP A 112 -3.49 -8.86 -11.65
CA ASP A 112 -4.13 -9.93 -12.49
C ASP A 112 -5.08 -11.10 -12.07
N VAL A 113 -5.95 -11.82 -12.79
CA VAL A 113 -6.76 -12.87 -13.45
C VAL A 113 -7.87 -13.74 -12.76
N ALA A 114 -9.03 -14.15 -13.39
CA ALA A 114 -9.91 -15.36 -13.62
C ALA A 114 -11.19 -15.71 -12.82
N ARG A 115 -12.34 -15.78 -13.51
CA ARG A 115 -13.72 -15.84 -12.98
C ARG A 115 -14.38 -17.24 -12.83
N LYS A 116 -14.07 -18.21 -13.68
CA LYS A 116 -14.80 -19.50 -13.71
C LYS A 116 -14.56 -20.41 -12.51
N GLU A 117 -13.43 -20.31 -11.87
CA GLU A 117 -12.96 -21.24 -10.85
C GLU A 117 -13.73 -21.13 -9.52
N ALA A 118 -14.30 -19.99 -9.18
CA ALA A 118 -15.00 -19.77 -7.92
C ALA A 118 -16.53 -19.97 -7.99
N GLY A 119 -17.08 -20.34 -9.15
CA GLY A 119 -18.52 -20.60 -9.30
C GLY A 119 -19.40 -19.34 -9.46
N THR A 120 -18.82 -18.21 -9.88
CA THR A 120 -19.55 -16.94 -10.07
C THR A 120 -20.68 -17.05 -11.11
N ASP A 121 -20.50 -17.84 -12.17
CA ASP A 121 -21.52 -18.01 -13.20
C ASP A 121 -22.84 -18.60 -12.66
N ASP A 122 -22.77 -19.50 -11.68
CA ASP A 122 -23.95 -20.08 -11.05
C ASP A 122 -24.68 -19.08 -10.15
N ILE A 123 -23.93 -18.20 -9.50
CA ILE A 123 -24.48 -17.09 -8.70
C ILE A 123 -25.22 -16.12 -9.59
N HIS A 124 -24.63 -15.71 -10.73
CA HIS A 124 -25.26 -14.81 -11.67
C HIS A 124 -26.53 -15.38 -12.30
N LYS A 125 -26.58 -16.71 -12.51
CA LYS A 125 -27.77 -17.40 -13.04
C LYS A 125 -28.81 -17.68 -11.96
N GLY A 126 -28.45 -17.56 -10.69
CA GLY A 126 -29.30 -17.98 -9.57
C GLY A 126 -29.46 -19.51 -9.49
N THR A 127 -28.48 -20.28 -10.00
CA THR A 127 -28.53 -21.75 -9.99
C THR A 127 -28.61 -22.26 -8.55
N SER A 128 -29.71 -22.92 -8.19
CA SER A 128 -29.98 -23.39 -6.81
C SER A 128 -30.06 -22.29 -5.75
N LEU A 129 -30.26 -21.04 -6.16
CA LEU A 129 -30.41 -19.87 -5.30
C LEU A 129 -31.83 -19.29 -5.42
N PRO A 130 -32.32 -18.50 -4.46
CA PRO A 130 -33.64 -17.85 -4.53
C PRO A 130 -33.80 -16.89 -5.70
N GLN A 131 -32.71 -16.30 -6.16
CA GLN A 131 -32.65 -15.34 -7.29
C GLN A 131 -31.20 -15.22 -7.80
N PRO A 132 -30.99 -14.60 -8.97
CA PRO A 132 -29.67 -14.13 -9.38
C PRO A 132 -29.07 -13.12 -8.41
N TYR A 133 -27.76 -13.24 -8.17
CA TYR A 133 -27.01 -12.27 -7.38
C TYR A 133 -25.87 -11.71 -8.24
N THR A 134 -25.98 -10.45 -8.59
CA THR A 134 -25.12 -9.73 -9.56
C THR A 134 -24.54 -8.44 -8.98
N GLY A 135 -24.67 -8.23 -7.64
CA GLY A 135 -24.29 -7.00 -6.95
C GLY A 135 -25.34 -5.88 -7.10
N LYS A 136 -26.53 -6.17 -7.61
CA LYS A 136 -27.59 -5.18 -7.80
C LYS A 136 -27.99 -4.53 -6.47
N GLY A 137 -27.96 -3.20 -6.43
CA GLY A 137 -28.28 -2.43 -5.23
C GLY A 137 -27.10 -2.26 -4.26
N VAL A 138 -25.90 -2.64 -4.67
CA VAL A 138 -24.66 -2.53 -3.90
C VAL A 138 -23.71 -1.54 -4.59
N VAL A 139 -22.89 -0.82 -3.82
CA VAL A 139 -21.81 0.03 -4.32
C VAL A 139 -20.50 -0.77 -4.31
N VAL A 140 -19.83 -0.85 -5.45
CA VAL A 140 -18.45 -1.32 -5.57
C VAL A 140 -17.55 -0.09 -5.71
N GLY A 141 -16.69 0.14 -4.73
CA GLY A 141 -15.71 1.19 -4.75
C GLY A 141 -14.33 0.69 -5.16
N VAL A 142 -13.60 1.46 -5.97
CA VAL A 142 -12.21 1.15 -6.33
C VAL A 142 -11.35 2.38 -6.11
N VAL A 143 -10.31 2.24 -5.29
CA VAL A 143 -9.28 3.27 -5.08
C VAL A 143 -8.02 2.82 -5.80
N ASP A 144 -7.70 3.43 -6.94
CA ASP A 144 -6.64 2.99 -7.84
C ASP A 144 -6.23 4.13 -8.80
N ALA A 145 -5.51 3.83 -9.87
CA ALA A 145 -5.22 4.75 -10.98
C ALA A 145 -5.18 3.98 -12.31
N GLY A 146 -5.30 4.72 -13.41
CA GLY A 146 -5.33 4.13 -14.75
C GLY A 146 -6.73 3.70 -15.16
N PHE A 147 -7.72 4.56 -14.94
CA PHE A 147 -9.10 4.32 -15.33
C PHE A 147 -9.41 4.86 -16.73
N ASP A 148 -10.08 4.06 -17.53
CA ASP A 148 -10.80 4.45 -18.72
C ASP A 148 -12.31 4.48 -18.39
N TYR A 149 -12.84 5.66 -18.12
CA TYR A 149 -14.22 5.82 -17.67
C TYR A 149 -15.24 5.51 -18.75
N LEU A 150 -14.84 5.55 -20.02
CA LEU A 150 -15.74 5.34 -21.15
C LEU A 150 -15.86 3.87 -21.56
N HIS A 151 -15.02 2.99 -21.03
CA HIS A 151 -15.00 1.59 -21.38
C HIS A 151 -16.39 0.95 -21.22
N ALA A 152 -16.83 0.15 -22.22
CA ALA A 152 -18.15 -0.47 -22.28
C ALA A 152 -18.48 -1.32 -21.04
N ALA A 153 -17.46 -1.92 -20.40
CA ALA A 153 -17.62 -2.68 -19.16
C ALA A 153 -18.23 -1.86 -18.01
N PHE A 154 -18.23 -0.52 -18.08
CA PHE A 154 -18.78 0.35 -17.04
C PHE A 154 -20.14 0.94 -17.42
N ARG A 155 -20.77 0.40 -18.46
CA ARG A 155 -22.12 0.80 -18.91
C ARG A 155 -23.13 -0.29 -18.60
N ASN A 156 -24.39 0.15 -18.44
CA ASN A 156 -25.52 -0.76 -18.35
C ASN A 156 -25.75 -1.41 -19.75
N PRO A 157 -25.78 -2.75 -19.85
CA PRO A 157 -25.99 -3.44 -21.12
C PRO A 157 -27.31 -3.12 -21.80
N GLU A 158 -28.38 -2.84 -21.03
CA GLU A 158 -29.73 -2.66 -21.55
C GLU A 158 -29.91 -1.29 -22.23
N ASP A 159 -29.44 -0.21 -21.59
CA ASP A 159 -29.70 1.16 -22.06
C ASP A 159 -28.43 1.98 -22.36
N GLY A 160 -27.24 1.46 -22.02
CA GLY A 160 -25.94 2.09 -22.24
C GLY A 160 -25.62 3.23 -21.28
N THR A 161 -26.40 3.44 -20.25
CA THR A 161 -26.11 4.45 -19.21
C THR A 161 -24.88 4.06 -18.39
N PHE A 162 -24.19 5.06 -17.81
CA PHE A 162 -23.06 4.79 -16.93
C PHE A 162 -23.48 4.13 -15.62
N ARG A 163 -22.78 3.06 -15.24
CA ARG A 163 -22.86 2.47 -13.90
C ARG A 163 -21.90 3.15 -12.92
N ILE A 164 -20.91 3.88 -13.42
CA ILE A 164 -20.12 4.80 -12.63
C ILE A 164 -21.01 5.96 -12.17
N LYS A 165 -21.14 6.14 -10.86
CA LYS A 165 -22.01 7.14 -10.24
C LYS A 165 -21.24 8.39 -9.86
N LYS A 166 -20.03 8.23 -9.33
CA LYS A 166 -19.13 9.33 -8.99
C LYS A 166 -17.68 8.89 -9.24
N ILE A 167 -16.85 9.85 -9.61
CA ILE A 167 -15.39 9.70 -9.69
C ILE A 167 -14.76 10.86 -8.93
N TRP A 168 -13.77 10.58 -8.12
CA TRP A 168 -12.91 11.59 -7.54
C TRP A 168 -11.49 11.45 -8.08
N GLU A 169 -11.08 12.36 -8.96
CA GLU A 169 -9.70 12.47 -9.44
C GLU A 169 -8.89 13.33 -8.49
N GLN A 170 -8.06 12.72 -7.65
CA GLN A 170 -7.30 13.42 -6.61
C GLN A 170 -6.14 14.26 -7.15
N GLY A 171 -5.56 13.87 -8.28
CA GLY A 171 -4.42 14.56 -8.91
C GLY A 171 -4.82 15.67 -9.88
N THR A 172 -6.02 15.62 -10.44
CA THR A 172 -6.50 16.58 -11.43
C THR A 172 -6.98 17.87 -10.77
N THR A 173 -6.61 19.00 -11.29
CA THR A 173 -6.95 20.31 -10.69
C THR A 173 -7.89 21.16 -11.51
N LYS A 174 -8.13 20.82 -12.78
CA LYS A 174 -8.97 21.60 -13.70
C LYS A 174 -9.65 20.71 -14.73
N LEU A 175 -10.97 20.76 -14.72
CA LEU A 175 -11.86 20.37 -15.82
C LEU A 175 -13.03 21.38 -15.78
N GLU A 176 -13.46 21.88 -16.93
CA GLU A 176 -14.54 22.88 -16.97
C GLU A 176 -15.84 22.26 -16.40
N GLY A 177 -16.46 22.97 -15.48
CA GLY A 177 -17.67 22.50 -14.79
C GLY A 177 -17.45 21.56 -13.60
N ALA A 178 -16.29 20.92 -13.48
CA ALA A 178 -15.96 20.08 -12.33
C ALA A 178 -15.41 20.90 -11.16
N LYS A 179 -15.66 20.43 -9.93
CA LYS A 179 -15.17 21.04 -8.69
C LYS A 179 -14.62 19.96 -7.78
N ALA A 180 -13.77 20.34 -6.83
CA ALA A 180 -13.39 19.46 -5.75
C ALA A 180 -14.65 19.01 -4.97
N PRO A 181 -14.70 17.76 -4.49
CA PRO A 181 -15.74 17.35 -3.56
C PRO A 181 -15.71 18.28 -2.34
N GLU A 182 -16.87 18.83 -1.96
CA GLU A 182 -16.93 19.92 -0.97
C GLU A 182 -16.27 19.56 0.36
N LYS A 183 -16.52 18.37 0.87
CA LYS A 183 -15.94 17.86 2.12
C LYS A 183 -14.43 17.66 2.05
N TYR A 184 -13.89 17.32 0.88
CA TYR A 184 -12.49 16.91 0.71
C TYR A 184 -11.58 18.04 0.23
N GLY A 185 -12.11 18.98 -0.55
CA GLY A 185 -11.47 20.26 -0.86
C GLY A 185 -10.28 20.19 -1.82
N TYR A 186 -10.02 19.05 -2.49
CA TYR A 186 -8.95 18.90 -3.49
C TYR A 186 -9.35 17.93 -4.61
N GLY A 187 -8.58 17.93 -5.70
CA GLY A 187 -8.93 17.17 -6.88
C GLY A 187 -10.16 17.73 -7.59
N ILE A 188 -10.81 16.90 -8.39
CA ILE A 188 -12.10 17.19 -9.01
C ILE A 188 -13.06 16.01 -8.84
N GLU A 189 -14.35 16.30 -8.72
CA GLU A 189 -15.43 15.31 -8.71
C GLU A 189 -16.14 15.29 -10.07
N LEU A 190 -16.27 14.10 -10.65
CA LEU A 190 -17.06 13.85 -11.86
C LEU A 190 -18.33 13.11 -11.44
N ASN A 191 -19.42 13.83 -11.29
CA ASN A 191 -20.69 13.31 -10.74
C ASN A 191 -21.85 13.40 -11.74
N THR A 192 -21.56 13.73 -13.00
CA THR A 192 -22.52 13.70 -14.10
C THR A 192 -21.95 12.98 -15.33
N PRO A 193 -22.81 12.38 -16.18
CA PRO A 193 -22.36 11.74 -17.42
C PRO A 193 -21.55 12.66 -18.32
N GLU A 194 -21.87 13.96 -18.36
CA GLU A 194 -21.17 14.95 -19.19
C GLU A 194 -19.72 15.15 -18.71
N LEU A 195 -19.51 15.29 -17.41
CA LEU A 195 -18.16 15.42 -16.83
C LEU A 195 -17.32 14.15 -17.02
N ILE A 196 -17.94 12.97 -16.89
CA ILE A 196 -17.29 11.68 -17.14
C ILE A 196 -16.88 11.57 -18.62
N MET A 197 -17.74 11.97 -19.56
CA MET A 197 -17.43 11.99 -20.98
C MET A 197 -16.36 13.00 -21.35
N GLU A 198 -16.30 14.14 -20.67
CA GLU A 198 -15.29 15.18 -20.90
C GLU A 198 -13.91 14.76 -20.39
N SER A 199 -13.84 14.15 -19.21
CA SER A 199 -12.57 13.65 -18.63
C SER A 199 -12.03 12.43 -19.37
N GLN A 200 -12.88 11.47 -19.74
CA GLN A 200 -12.58 10.20 -20.40
C GLN A 200 -11.73 9.22 -19.56
N GLY A 201 -10.78 9.68 -18.77
CA GLY A 201 -9.89 8.88 -17.93
C GLY A 201 -8.90 9.73 -17.14
N ASP A 202 -8.29 9.16 -16.11
CA ASP A 202 -7.36 9.85 -15.20
C ASP A 202 -5.89 9.80 -15.64
N SER A 203 -5.51 8.85 -16.49
CA SER A 203 -4.11 8.57 -16.80
C SER A 203 -3.95 8.00 -18.21
N LYS A 204 -2.80 8.32 -18.82
CA LYS A 204 -2.35 7.71 -20.08
C LYS A 204 -1.17 6.77 -19.91
N VAL A 205 -0.79 6.44 -18.69
CA VAL A 205 0.44 5.69 -18.42
C VAL A 205 0.21 4.25 -17.95
N ASN A 206 -1.03 3.86 -17.64
CA ASN A 206 -1.37 2.49 -17.28
C ASN A 206 -2.87 2.21 -17.39
N SER A 207 -3.28 0.95 -17.22
CA SER A 207 -4.67 0.48 -17.27
C SER A 207 -5.09 -0.22 -15.97
N HIS A 208 -4.35 -0.07 -14.88
CA HIS A 208 -4.53 -0.92 -13.70
C HIS A 208 -5.93 -0.77 -13.08
N GLY A 209 -6.35 0.46 -12.79
CA GLY A 209 -7.67 0.73 -12.23
C GLY A 209 -8.82 0.29 -13.14
N THR A 210 -8.69 0.43 -14.48
CA THR A 210 -9.66 -0.09 -15.44
C THR A 210 -9.81 -1.61 -15.31
N HIS A 211 -8.68 -2.31 -15.24
CA HIS A 211 -8.65 -3.75 -15.14
C HIS A 211 -9.25 -4.25 -13.82
N VAL A 212 -8.85 -3.65 -12.72
CA VAL A 212 -9.37 -3.91 -11.35
C VAL A 212 -10.88 -3.69 -11.28
N ALA A 213 -11.37 -2.54 -11.72
CA ALA A 213 -12.79 -2.23 -11.73
C ALA A 213 -13.58 -3.16 -12.64
N GLY A 214 -13.01 -3.57 -13.77
CA GLY A 214 -13.59 -4.54 -14.70
C GLY A 214 -13.75 -5.92 -14.05
N ILE A 215 -12.76 -6.42 -13.29
CA ILE A 215 -12.88 -7.70 -12.56
C ILE A 215 -13.97 -7.61 -11.49
N ALA A 216 -13.98 -6.54 -10.70
CA ALA A 216 -14.93 -6.39 -9.60
C ALA A 216 -16.36 -6.25 -10.12
N ALA A 217 -16.58 -5.33 -11.07
CA ALA A 217 -17.92 -4.88 -11.44
C ALA A 217 -18.14 -4.65 -12.95
N GLY A 218 -17.29 -5.16 -13.83
CA GLY A 218 -17.48 -5.01 -15.27
C GLY A 218 -18.76 -5.69 -15.77
N SER A 219 -19.55 -5.00 -16.61
CA SER A 219 -20.58 -5.64 -17.45
C SER A 219 -20.02 -5.83 -18.84
N ASP A 220 -20.24 -6.98 -19.46
CA ASP A 220 -19.88 -7.17 -20.87
C ASP A 220 -21.06 -6.84 -21.77
N SER A 221 -21.14 -5.59 -22.17
CA SER A 221 -22.23 -5.11 -22.96
C SER A 221 -22.14 -5.50 -24.46
N PHE A 222 -21.00 -6.07 -24.92
CA PHE A 222 -20.72 -6.18 -26.35
C PHE A 222 -20.04 -7.49 -26.80
N GLN A 223 -19.66 -8.38 -25.86
CA GLN A 223 -18.88 -9.60 -26.14
C GLN A 223 -19.59 -10.91 -25.71
N ASP A 224 -20.91 -10.95 -25.76
CA ASP A 224 -21.73 -12.11 -25.39
C ASP A 224 -21.43 -12.70 -23.99
N GLY A 225 -21.06 -11.88 -23.03
CA GLY A 225 -20.78 -12.27 -21.63
C GLY A 225 -19.38 -12.85 -21.40
N ALA A 226 -18.46 -12.73 -22.35
CA ALA A 226 -17.14 -13.36 -22.24
C ALA A 226 -16.28 -12.81 -21.10
N TYR A 227 -16.35 -11.50 -20.83
CA TYR A 227 -15.47 -10.79 -19.87
C TYR A 227 -16.23 -10.03 -18.78
N VAL A 228 -17.37 -10.54 -18.35
CA VAL A 228 -18.19 -9.97 -17.26
C VAL A 228 -17.45 -10.05 -15.93
N GLY A 229 -17.49 -9.01 -15.12
CA GLY A 229 -16.96 -8.99 -13.74
C GLY A 229 -17.84 -9.79 -12.77
N ASN A 230 -17.45 -9.77 -11.48
CA ASN A 230 -18.14 -10.57 -10.45
C ASN A 230 -19.43 -9.90 -9.92
N ALA A 231 -19.56 -8.57 -10.05
CA ALA A 231 -20.76 -7.81 -9.66
C ALA A 231 -21.25 -6.90 -10.82
N PRO A 232 -21.74 -7.47 -11.93
CA PRO A 232 -21.99 -6.72 -13.16
C PRO A 232 -23.16 -5.72 -13.08
N ASP A 233 -24.02 -5.77 -12.06
CA ASP A 233 -25.12 -4.84 -11.84
C ASP A 233 -24.90 -3.88 -10.66
N ALA A 234 -23.71 -3.88 -10.05
CA ALA A 234 -23.37 -2.96 -8.98
C ALA A 234 -23.23 -1.52 -9.49
N ASP A 235 -23.54 -0.54 -8.63
CA ASP A 235 -23.10 0.84 -8.82
C ASP A 235 -21.60 0.95 -8.60
N ILE A 236 -20.91 1.75 -9.40
CA ILE A 236 -19.45 1.89 -9.34
C ILE A 236 -19.10 3.29 -8.84
N VAL A 237 -18.19 3.40 -7.87
CA VAL A 237 -17.57 4.65 -7.45
C VAL A 237 -16.05 4.51 -7.53
N LEU A 238 -15.42 5.45 -8.21
CA LEU A 238 -13.97 5.40 -8.45
C LEU A 238 -13.26 6.54 -7.74
N VAL A 239 -12.09 6.25 -7.18
CA VAL A 239 -11.15 7.26 -6.71
C VAL A 239 -9.86 7.07 -7.48
N ALA A 240 -9.55 8.06 -8.33
CA ALA A 240 -8.37 8.07 -9.17
C ALA A 240 -7.21 8.78 -8.45
N LEU A 241 -6.17 8.02 -8.12
CA LEU A 241 -4.99 8.47 -7.39
C LEU A 241 -3.97 9.14 -8.32
N ASP A 242 -3.28 10.16 -7.84
CA ASP A 242 -2.04 10.63 -8.45
C ASP A 242 -0.85 9.81 -7.93
N LEU A 243 -0.53 8.70 -8.59
CA LEU A 243 0.52 7.76 -8.14
C LEU A 243 1.90 8.39 -7.95
N ASN A 244 2.17 9.54 -8.57
CA ASN A 244 3.43 10.25 -8.37
C ASN A 244 3.48 11.00 -7.03
N ASN A 245 2.33 11.24 -6.41
CA ASN A 245 2.21 12.10 -5.24
C ASN A 245 1.26 11.56 -4.18
N CYS A 246 0.54 10.45 -4.42
CA CYS A 246 -0.39 9.88 -3.45
C CYS A 246 0.33 9.20 -2.29
N THR A 247 -0.37 9.12 -1.19
CA THR A 247 0.07 8.53 0.05
C THR A 247 -1.03 7.65 0.63
N ASN A 248 -0.76 6.91 1.69
CA ASN A 248 -1.78 6.09 2.37
C ASN A 248 -2.92 6.94 2.98
N ALA A 249 -2.68 8.22 3.32
CA ALA A 249 -3.77 9.13 3.73
C ALA A 249 -4.71 9.49 2.57
N ASP A 250 -4.20 9.61 1.35
CA ASP A 250 -5.03 9.86 0.16
C ASP A 250 -5.91 8.64 -0.16
N ILE A 251 -5.39 7.42 0.05
CA ILE A 251 -6.16 6.19 -0.05
C ILE A 251 -7.24 6.13 1.04
N CYS A 252 -6.89 6.45 2.29
CA CYS A 252 -7.82 6.52 3.40
C CYS A 252 -8.97 7.50 3.11
N ASN A 253 -8.66 8.68 2.56
CA ASN A 253 -9.65 9.66 2.09
C ASN A 253 -10.52 9.08 0.97
N GLY A 254 -9.94 8.31 0.05
CA GLY A 254 -10.65 7.63 -1.02
C GLY A 254 -11.65 6.60 -0.50
N VAL A 255 -11.26 5.78 0.46
CA VAL A 255 -12.16 4.84 1.15
C VAL A 255 -13.33 5.58 1.80
N LYS A 256 -13.02 6.66 2.53
CA LYS A 256 -14.04 7.47 3.20
C LYS A 256 -15.01 8.10 2.20
N TYR A 257 -14.52 8.64 1.08
CA TYR A 257 -15.34 9.22 0.02
C TYR A 257 -16.35 8.20 -0.55
N ILE A 258 -15.89 6.97 -0.79
CA ILE A 258 -16.76 5.90 -1.30
C ILE A 258 -17.82 5.52 -0.26
N PHE A 259 -17.44 5.36 1.01
CA PHE A 259 -18.41 5.08 2.08
C PHE A 259 -19.39 6.23 2.30
N ASP A 260 -18.96 7.49 2.22
CA ASP A 260 -19.85 8.65 2.30
C ASP A 260 -20.91 8.63 1.19
N TYR A 261 -20.50 8.28 -0.04
CA TYR A 261 -21.47 8.12 -1.13
C TYR A 261 -22.46 6.97 -0.86
N ALA A 262 -21.96 5.84 -0.38
CA ALA A 262 -22.81 4.68 -0.07
C ALA A 262 -23.83 5.02 1.04
N ASP A 263 -23.44 5.82 2.03
CA ASP A 263 -24.33 6.34 3.08
C ASP A 263 -25.35 7.32 2.51
N GLU A 264 -24.92 8.24 1.64
CA GLU A 264 -25.79 9.20 0.94
C GLU A 264 -26.94 8.49 0.19
N VAL A 265 -26.65 7.37 -0.46
CA VAL A 265 -27.64 6.63 -1.25
C VAL A 265 -28.30 5.46 -0.50
N GLY A 266 -27.92 5.21 0.74
CA GLY A 266 -28.47 4.15 1.59
C GLY A 266 -28.21 2.74 1.07
N LYS A 267 -27.04 2.47 0.47
CA LYS A 267 -26.66 1.18 -0.11
C LYS A 267 -25.49 0.57 0.63
N PRO A 268 -25.44 -0.77 0.76
CA PRO A 268 -24.22 -1.44 1.22
C PRO A 268 -23.08 -1.25 0.21
N CYS A 269 -21.84 -1.35 0.70
CA CYS A 269 -20.66 -1.04 -0.07
C CYS A 269 -19.49 -1.97 0.25
N VAL A 270 -18.74 -2.34 -0.78
CA VAL A 270 -17.39 -2.94 -0.65
C VAL A 270 -16.38 -2.10 -1.41
N VAL A 271 -15.25 -1.81 -0.76
CA VAL A 271 -14.12 -1.08 -1.36
C VAL A 271 -12.99 -2.06 -1.64
N ASN A 272 -12.45 -2.01 -2.86
CA ASN A 272 -11.25 -2.74 -3.25
C ASN A 272 -10.01 -1.87 -3.14
N LEU A 273 -8.95 -2.40 -2.51
CA LEU A 273 -7.61 -1.82 -2.42
C LEU A 273 -6.60 -2.76 -3.06
N SER A 274 -6.22 -2.47 -4.30
CA SER A 274 -5.19 -3.21 -5.03
C SER A 274 -3.84 -2.49 -5.00
N LEU A 275 -3.44 -2.03 -3.82
CA LEU A 275 -2.31 -1.14 -3.56
C LEU A 275 -1.53 -1.64 -2.34
N GLY A 276 -0.26 -1.28 -2.26
CA GLY A 276 0.57 -1.63 -1.11
C GLY A 276 1.87 -0.83 -1.02
N ASN A 277 2.48 -0.85 0.15
CA ASN A 277 3.85 -0.42 0.44
C ASN A 277 4.44 -1.30 1.56
N HIS A 278 5.67 -1.00 2.01
CA HIS A 278 6.35 -1.74 3.07
C HIS A 278 6.78 -0.84 4.24
N GLU A 279 6.10 0.29 4.43
CA GLU A 279 6.38 1.21 5.52
C GLU A 279 5.37 1.00 6.67
N GLY A 280 5.87 0.61 7.84
CA GLY A 280 5.07 0.37 9.04
C GLY A 280 5.47 -0.89 9.81
N PRO A 281 4.82 -1.15 10.96
CA PRO A 281 5.13 -2.28 11.83
C PRO A 281 4.58 -3.62 11.31
N HIS A 282 3.78 -3.66 10.27
CA HIS A 282 3.09 -4.83 9.71
C HIS A 282 2.27 -5.63 10.73
N ASP A 283 1.64 -4.94 11.68
CA ASP A 283 0.87 -5.53 12.78
C ASP A 283 -0.57 -4.98 12.91
N GLY A 284 -1.01 -4.18 11.93
CA GLY A 284 -2.35 -3.59 11.92
C GLY A 284 -2.52 -2.44 12.91
N THR A 285 -1.44 -1.79 13.32
CA THR A 285 -1.47 -0.65 14.25
C THR A 285 -1.12 0.68 13.59
N THR A 286 -0.88 0.71 12.27
CA THR A 286 -0.68 1.97 11.57
C THR A 286 -1.92 2.85 11.68
N THR A 287 -1.74 4.16 11.51
CA THR A 287 -2.89 5.08 11.47
C THR A 287 -3.83 4.71 10.32
N PHE A 288 -3.30 4.29 9.17
CA PHE A 288 -4.11 3.80 8.05
C PHE A 288 -4.99 2.61 8.46
N ASP A 289 -4.38 1.55 9.04
CA ASP A 289 -5.11 0.37 9.46
C ASP A 289 -6.20 0.69 10.48
N THR A 290 -5.84 1.46 11.52
CA THR A 290 -6.78 1.79 12.59
C THR A 290 -7.95 2.65 12.11
N MET A 291 -7.72 3.59 11.19
CA MET A 291 -8.79 4.40 10.59
C MET A 291 -9.68 3.57 9.66
N THR A 292 -9.09 2.78 8.76
CA THR A 292 -9.86 1.95 7.82
C THR A 292 -10.62 0.84 8.53
N ASP A 293 -10.05 0.23 9.58
CA ASP A 293 -10.75 -0.75 10.41
C ASP A 293 -11.98 -0.15 11.10
N LYS A 294 -11.90 1.10 11.60
CA LYS A 294 -13.03 1.78 12.24
C LYS A 294 -14.08 2.28 11.24
N MET A 295 -13.71 2.58 10.00
CA MET A 295 -14.65 2.94 8.95
C MET A 295 -15.52 1.76 8.53
N GLN A 296 -15.08 0.53 8.74
CA GLN A 296 -15.82 -0.67 8.43
C GLN A 296 -16.87 -1.00 9.49
N GLY A 297 -17.98 -1.55 9.04
CA GLY A 297 -19.11 -1.94 9.89
C GLY A 297 -20.19 -2.65 9.07
N PRO A 298 -21.43 -2.72 9.59
CA PRO A 298 -22.53 -3.32 8.84
C PRO A 298 -22.69 -2.70 7.45
N GLY A 299 -22.58 -3.52 6.41
CA GLY A 299 -22.67 -3.07 5.02
C GLY A 299 -21.52 -2.16 4.55
N ARG A 300 -20.40 -2.08 5.26
CA ARG A 300 -19.21 -1.29 4.91
C ARG A 300 -17.97 -2.16 5.03
N LEU A 301 -17.49 -2.69 3.90
CA LEU A 301 -16.45 -3.72 3.86
C LEU A 301 -15.26 -3.26 3.00
N ILE A 302 -14.06 -3.72 3.34
CA ILE A 302 -12.84 -3.49 2.56
C ILE A 302 -12.20 -4.83 2.24
N VAL A 303 -11.79 -4.99 0.99
CA VAL A 303 -11.00 -6.12 0.50
C VAL A 303 -9.66 -5.58 -0.03
N GLY A 304 -8.56 -6.20 0.37
CA GLY A 304 -7.22 -5.75 0.05
C GLY A 304 -6.32 -6.82 -0.54
N ALA A 305 -5.35 -6.42 -1.36
CA ALA A 305 -4.35 -7.28 -1.93
C ALA A 305 -3.22 -7.60 -0.93
N ALA A 306 -2.78 -8.87 -0.85
CA ALA A 306 -1.71 -9.29 0.05
C ALA A 306 -0.32 -8.75 -0.33
N GLY A 307 -0.08 -8.49 -1.62
CA GLY A 307 1.21 -8.09 -2.17
C GLY A 307 1.76 -9.10 -3.19
N ASN A 308 2.77 -8.67 -3.96
CA ASN A 308 3.39 -9.48 -5.02
C ASN A 308 4.88 -9.73 -4.79
N HIS A 309 5.30 -9.80 -3.53
CA HIS A 309 6.71 -9.74 -3.10
C HIS A 309 7.23 -11.07 -2.53
N ARG A 310 6.62 -12.22 -2.92
CA ARG A 310 6.98 -13.54 -2.37
C ARG A 310 8.48 -13.84 -2.40
N THR A 311 9.18 -13.39 -3.43
CA THR A 311 10.61 -13.68 -3.64
C THR A 311 11.54 -12.54 -3.24
N ASP A 312 10.99 -11.44 -2.78
CA ASP A 312 11.75 -10.23 -2.51
C ASP A 312 12.43 -10.28 -1.13
N LYS A 313 13.59 -9.66 -1.05
CA LYS A 313 14.51 -9.73 0.10
C LYS A 313 14.48 -8.44 0.90
N PHE A 314 13.36 -8.17 1.61
CA PHE A 314 13.17 -6.88 2.29
C PHE A 314 12.79 -6.97 3.77
N HIS A 315 12.50 -8.18 4.31
CA HIS A 315 12.10 -8.33 5.70
C HIS A 315 12.99 -9.32 6.46
N ILE A 316 13.41 -8.94 7.65
CA ILE A 316 14.08 -9.81 8.63
C ILE A 316 13.28 -9.79 9.93
N ASP A 317 12.94 -10.96 10.43
CA ASP A 317 12.35 -11.20 11.74
C ASP A 317 13.37 -11.89 12.64
N HIS A 318 13.70 -11.30 13.80
CA HIS A 318 14.70 -11.83 14.69
C HIS A 318 14.34 -11.66 16.16
N SER A 319 14.56 -12.69 16.97
CA SER A 319 14.30 -12.67 18.41
C SER A 319 15.60 -12.80 19.20
N PHE A 320 15.80 -11.95 20.19
CA PHE A 320 16.86 -12.01 21.18
C PHE A 320 16.31 -12.61 22.49
N ALA A 321 17.00 -13.60 23.03
CA ALA A 321 16.63 -14.19 24.31
C ALA A 321 17.15 -13.36 25.51
N SER A 322 18.25 -12.62 25.33
CA SER A 322 18.87 -11.81 26.37
C SER A 322 19.80 -10.73 25.80
N ALA A 323 20.33 -9.87 26.69
CA ALA A 323 21.36 -8.89 26.34
C ALA A 323 22.72 -9.53 25.94
N ASP A 324 22.94 -10.80 26.28
CA ASP A 324 24.18 -11.52 25.98
C ASP A 324 24.16 -12.18 24.60
N ASP A 325 23.02 -12.12 23.88
CA ASP A 325 22.93 -12.68 22.54
C ASP A 325 23.83 -11.92 21.56
N ALA A 326 24.33 -12.65 20.55
CA ALA A 326 25.10 -12.05 19.48
C ALA A 326 24.27 -10.99 18.74
N PRO A 327 24.87 -9.83 18.39
CA PRO A 327 24.19 -8.82 17.63
C PRO A 327 23.68 -9.34 16.28
N LEU A 328 22.48 -8.95 15.88
CA LEU A 328 22.00 -9.11 14.51
C LEU A 328 22.78 -8.19 13.59
N LYS A 329 23.29 -8.73 12.49
CA LYS A 329 23.97 -7.95 11.44
C LYS A 329 23.36 -8.24 10.08
N THR A 330 23.10 -7.20 9.31
CA THR A 330 22.64 -7.31 7.91
C THR A 330 23.22 -6.19 7.07
N PHE A 331 23.28 -6.36 5.75
CA PHE A 331 23.69 -5.31 4.83
C PHE A 331 22.46 -4.64 4.22
N VAL A 332 22.59 -3.34 3.96
CA VAL A 332 21.68 -2.59 3.09
C VAL A 332 22.01 -2.96 1.65
N ASP A 333 21.09 -3.63 0.97
CA ASP A 333 21.25 -4.06 -0.41
C ASP A 333 20.69 -2.99 -1.36
N TYR A 334 21.57 -2.13 -1.87
CA TYR A 334 21.21 -1.10 -2.84
C TYR A 334 21.08 -1.70 -4.23
N LYS A 335 19.88 -1.66 -4.80
CA LYS A 335 19.57 -2.21 -6.13
C LYS A 335 20.04 -1.26 -7.25
N LEU A 336 21.35 -1.05 -7.35
CA LEU A 336 21.98 -0.25 -8.41
C LEU A 336 21.96 -1.02 -9.74
N GLY A 337 21.43 -0.40 -10.79
CA GLY A 337 21.48 -0.93 -12.16
C GLY A 337 22.46 -0.18 -13.06
N PRO A 338 22.73 -0.67 -14.28
CA PRO A 338 23.70 -0.06 -15.21
C PRO A 338 23.42 1.41 -15.54
N SER A 339 22.17 1.85 -15.39
CA SER A 339 21.71 3.21 -15.64
C SER A 339 21.45 4.03 -14.38
N LEU A 340 21.50 3.41 -13.18
CA LEU A 340 21.24 4.05 -11.89
C LEU A 340 22.57 4.41 -11.23
N THR A 341 22.93 5.70 -11.28
CA THR A 341 24.13 6.23 -10.62
C THR A 341 23.93 6.59 -9.16
N SER A 342 22.69 6.58 -8.68
CA SER A 342 22.32 6.79 -7.28
C SER A 342 21.07 5.98 -6.95
N CYS A 343 21.02 5.43 -5.75
CA CYS A 343 19.92 4.62 -5.25
C CYS A 343 19.65 4.99 -3.79
N GLY A 344 18.39 4.95 -3.38
CA GLY A 344 18.02 5.26 -2.00
C GLY A 344 16.61 4.79 -1.68
N GLY A 345 16.33 4.67 -0.39
CA GLY A 345 15.04 4.24 0.15
C GLY A 345 15.05 4.26 1.67
N ASN A 346 13.98 3.77 2.25
CA ASN A 346 13.79 3.68 3.69
C ASN A 346 14.01 2.27 4.20
N ILE A 347 14.52 2.18 5.43
CA ILE A 347 14.55 0.96 6.22
C ILE A 347 13.95 1.29 7.57
N GLU A 348 12.98 0.50 8.01
CA GLU A 348 12.34 0.63 9.31
C GLU A 348 12.72 -0.55 10.20
N ILE A 349 13.05 -0.26 11.45
CA ILE A 349 13.36 -1.25 12.48
C ILE A 349 12.33 -1.06 13.59
N TRP A 350 11.56 -2.12 13.86
CA TRP A 350 10.52 -2.16 14.87
C TRP A 350 10.87 -3.17 15.95
N GLY A 351 11.00 -2.72 17.20
CA GLY A 351 11.15 -3.61 18.36
C GLY A 351 9.79 -4.04 18.92
N GLU A 352 9.78 -4.99 19.84
CA GLU A 352 8.62 -5.25 20.72
C GLU A 352 8.50 -4.20 21.83
N VAL A 353 7.30 -4.09 22.40
CA VAL A 353 7.08 -3.20 23.56
C VAL A 353 8.01 -3.58 24.71
N GLY A 354 8.81 -2.63 25.16
CA GLY A 354 9.79 -2.81 26.23
C GLY A 354 11.10 -3.46 25.81
N SER A 355 11.31 -3.78 24.53
CA SER A 355 12.63 -4.20 24.04
C SER A 355 13.59 -3.01 24.01
N GLU A 356 14.84 -3.26 24.42
CA GLU A 356 15.92 -2.28 24.39
C GLU A 356 17.06 -2.81 23.54
N PHE A 357 17.57 -2.00 22.62
CA PHE A 357 18.68 -2.33 21.74
C PHE A 357 19.42 -1.08 21.27
N THR A 358 20.59 -1.26 20.65
CA THR A 358 21.26 -0.17 19.91
C THR A 358 21.32 -0.51 18.44
N VAL A 359 21.36 0.52 17.59
CA VAL A 359 21.58 0.39 16.16
C VAL A 359 22.84 1.13 15.77
N ASP A 360 23.78 0.42 15.15
CA ASP A 360 24.97 0.98 14.55
C ASP A 360 24.90 0.84 13.04
N LEU A 361 25.35 1.89 12.33
CA LEU A 361 25.59 1.87 10.89
C LEU A 361 27.11 1.88 10.64
N ALA A 362 27.58 1.03 9.75
CA ALA A 362 29.00 0.94 9.42
C ALA A 362 29.26 0.83 7.91
N ALA A 363 30.40 1.41 7.46
CA ALA A 363 31.01 1.00 6.20
C ALA A 363 31.85 -0.26 6.48
N TYR A 364 31.36 -1.40 6.06
CA TYR A 364 31.98 -2.70 6.24
C TYR A 364 32.85 -3.08 5.03
N ASN A 365 34.10 -3.48 5.30
CA ASN A 365 34.97 -4.01 4.24
C ASN A 365 34.79 -5.52 4.11
N THR A 366 34.20 -5.97 3.01
CA THR A 366 33.88 -7.38 2.77
C THR A 366 35.10 -8.25 2.56
N PHE A 367 36.23 -7.68 2.08
CA PHE A 367 37.51 -8.40 1.89
C PHE A 367 38.23 -8.60 3.23
N ASN A 368 38.33 -7.55 4.05
CA ASN A 368 39.01 -7.62 5.36
C ASN A 368 38.07 -8.09 6.48
N LYS A 369 36.81 -8.30 6.20
CA LYS A 369 35.75 -8.74 7.13
C LYS A 369 35.67 -7.89 8.41
N LYS A 370 35.67 -6.56 8.27
CA LYS A 370 35.59 -5.63 9.42
C LYS A 370 34.96 -4.27 9.09
N ASP A 371 34.44 -3.65 10.13
CA ASP A 371 33.98 -2.26 10.07
C ASP A 371 35.18 -1.30 9.95
N MET A 372 35.09 -0.35 9.04
CA MET A 372 36.10 0.68 8.81
C MET A 372 35.73 2.00 9.48
N VAL A 373 34.45 2.35 9.46
CA VAL A 373 33.83 3.48 10.14
C VAL A 373 32.47 2.99 10.63
N SER A 374 32.18 3.22 11.89
CA SER A 374 30.88 2.90 12.50
C SER A 374 30.37 4.08 13.31
N THR A 375 29.06 4.24 13.34
CA THR A 375 28.34 5.29 14.09
C THR A 375 27.12 4.66 14.73
N THR A 376 26.97 4.83 16.06
CA THR A 376 25.73 4.49 16.76
C THR A 376 24.68 5.55 16.42
N VAL A 377 23.55 5.11 15.90
CA VAL A 377 22.47 5.97 15.44
C VAL A 377 21.18 5.83 16.26
N TYR A 378 21.11 4.84 17.13
CA TYR A 378 20.02 4.63 18.08
C TYR A 378 20.55 3.95 19.36
N PRO A 379 20.13 4.38 20.56
CA PRO A 379 19.24 5.51 20.82
C PRO A 379 19.91 6.87 20.55
N ALA A 380 19.16 7.80 20.00
CA ALA A 380 19.60 9.17 19.77
C ALA A 380 18.39 10.12 19.78
N GLU A 381 18.60 11.37 20.19
CA GLU A 381 17.57 12.39 20.13
C GLU A 381 17.54 13.06 18.75
N GLY A 382 16.33 13.26 18.22
CA GLY A 382 16.11 13.96 16.95
C GLY A 382 16.59 13.17 15.74
N VAL A 383 17.17 13.85 14.75
CA VAL A 383 17.66 13.26 13.50
C VAL A 383 19.19 13.17 13.56
N THR A 384 19.72 11.96 13.48
CA THR A 384 21.14 11.66 13.41
C THR A 384 21.56 11.42 11.96
N GLU A 385 22.74 11.93 11.57
CA GLU A 385 23.34 11.66 10.26
C GLU A 385 24.58 10.78 10.41
N ALA A 386 24.67 9.71 9.61
CA ALA A 386 25.88 8.91 9.49
C ALA A 386 26.68 9.33 8.25
N SER A 387 28.01 9.23 8.33
CA SER A 387 28.93 9.51 7.23
C SER A 387 30.00 8.45 7.16
N PHE A 388 30.23 7.93 5.98
CA PHE A 388 31.23 6.87 5.73
C PHE A 388 32.46 7.37 4.98
N GLY A 389 32.57 8.68 4.82
CA GLY A 389 33.75 9.35 4.26
C GLY A 389 34.10 8.85 2.86
N ARG A 390 35.34 8.36 2.70
CA ARG A 390 35.85 7.86 1.40
C ARG A 390 35.31 6.47 1.00
N TYR A 391 34.62 5.76 1.88
CA TYR A 391 34.16 4.38 1.63
C TYR A 391 32.84 4.35 0.90
N ALA A 392 31.91 5.24 1.28
CA ALA A 392 30.65 5.45 0.60
C ALA A 392 30.26 6.93 0.68
N THR A 393 29.75 7.49 -0.42
CA THR A 393 29.21 8.85 -0.48
C THR A 393 27.72 8.80 -0.68
N GLY A 394 27.01 9.64 0.06
CA GLY A 394 25.56 9.64 0.08
C GLY A 394 25.02 10.37 1.30
N THR A 395 23.76 10.10 1.61
CA THR A 395 23.08 10.62 2.81
C THR A 395 22.47 9.46 3.57
N TRP A 396 22.70 9.39 4.87
CA TRP A 396 22.10 8.43 5.78
C TRP A 396 21.56 9.19 6.98
N LYS A 397 20.24 9.32 7.05
CA LYS A 397 19.53 10.00 8.14
C LYS A 397 18.72 9.00 8.92
N VAL A 398 18.85 9.04 10.23
CA VAL A 398 18.12 8.17 11.15
C VAL A 398 17.33 9.02 12.13
N ALA A 399 16.07 8.69 12.29
CA ALA A 399 15.21 9.21 13.33
C ALA A 399 14.55 8.05 14.07
N SER A 400 14.24 8.24 15.35
CA SER A 400 13.65 7.19 16.17
C SER A 400 12.65 7.75 17.17
N GLU A 401 11.76 6.86 17.61
CA GLU A 401 10.77 7.15 18.64
C GLU A 401 10.41 5.87 19.42
N ILE A 402 9.70 6.02 20.51
CA ILE A 402 8.77 4.98 20.98
C ILE A 402 7.43 5.35 20.37
N SER A 403 6.95 4.53 19.43
CA SER A 403 5.74 4.85 18.67
C SER A 403 4.52 5.01 19.60
N PRO A 404 3.82 6.15 19.54
CA PRO A 404 2.61 6.35 20.35
C PRO A 404 1.43 5.47 19.88
N LEU A 405 1.52 4.91 18.66
CA LEU A 405 0.46 4.07 18.11
C LEU A 405 0.41 2.68 18.75
N ASN A 406 1.57 2.15 19.15
CA ASN A 406 1.67 0.77 19.65
C ASN A 406 2.69 0.57 20.79
N GLY A 407 3.38 1.62 21.23
CA GLY A 407 4.39 1.57 22.31
C GLY A 407 5.69 0.87 21.93
N LYS A 408 5.94 0.60 20.67
CA LYS A 408 7.12 -0.11 20.16
C LYS A 408 8.28 0.86 19.88
N PRO A 409 9.54 0.48 20.13
CA PRO A 409 10.70 1.19 19.59
C PRO A 409 10.64 1.17 18.06
N HIS A 410 10.78 2.34 17.44
CA HIS A 410 10.75 2.53 16.01
C HIS A 410 11.94 3.35 15.55
N VAL A 411 12.70 2.84 14.59
CA VAL A 411 13.87 3.50 14.00
C VAL A 411 13.70 3.53 12.49
N VAL A 412 13.79 4.71 11.90
CA VAL A 412 13.73 4.90 10.44
C VAL A 412 15.09 5.35 9.94
N LEU A 413 15.66 4.59 9.03
CA LEU A 413 16.82 4.98 8.22
C LEU A 413 16.34 5.39 6.83
N THR A 414 16.51 6.66 6.48
CA THR A 414 16.40 7.14 5.10
C THR A 414 17.78 7.23 4.49
N SER A 415 18.01 6.52 3.40
CA SER A 415 19.32 6.46 2.74
C SER A 415 19.24 6.90 1.28
N ALA A 416 20.33 7.52 0.81
CA ALA A 416 20.54 7.84 -0.60
C ALA A 416 22.02 7.67 -0.92
N LEU A 417 22.36 6.53 -1.51
CA LEU A 417 23.71 6.22 -1.97
C LEU A 417 23.99 6.88 -3.31
N THR A 418 25.10 7.61 -3.42
CA THR A 418 25.58 8.17 -4.70
C THR A 418 26.81 7.46 -5.25
N ASN A 419 27.63 6.87 -4.39
CA ASN A 419 28.74 6.03 -4.79
C ASN A 419 29.20 5.16 -3.62
N MET A 420 29.57 3.92 -3.91
CA MET A 420 30.20 3.01 -2.95
C MET A 420 31.47 2.41 -3.55
N ARG A 421 32.52 2.40 -2.77
CA ARG A 421 33.82 1.85 -3.20
C ARG A 421 33.75 0.34 -3.24
N ASN A 422 34.43 -0.27 -4.21
CA ASN A 422 34.49 -1.74 -4.33
C ASN A 422 34.93 -2.41 -3.02
N ASN A 423 34.32 -3.55 -2.70
CA ASN A 423 34.49 -4.32 -1.47
C ASN A 423 34.00 -3.60 -0.19
N TYR A 424 33.10 -2.65 -0.30
CA TYR A 424 32.43 -2.03 0.84
C TYR A 424 30.94 -2.21 0.71
N GLU A 425 30.28 -2.39 1.87
CA GLU A 425 28.83 -2.44 2.03
C GLU A 425 28.45 -1.59 3.23
N ILE A 426 27.22 -1.12 3.27
CA ILE A 426 26.65 -0.47 4.46
C ILE A 426 26.01 -1.55 5.31
N ALA A 427 26.55 -1.73 6.51
CA ALA A 427 26.06 -2.69 7.50
C ALA A 427 25.16 -2.02 8.52
N ILE A 428 24.09 -2.70 8.91
CA ILE A 428 23.26 -2.43 10.07
C ILE A 428 23.61 -3.47 11.13
N THR A 429 23.92 -3.02 12.35
CA THR A 429 24.14 -3.90 13.51
C THR A 429 23.14 -3.55 14.59
N ILE A 430 22.34 -4.50 15.05
CA ILE A 430 21.41 -4.35 16.18
C ILE A 430 21.95 -5.16 17.35
N THR A 431 22.28 -4.47 18.45
CA THR A 431 22.81 -5.10 19.66
C THR A 431 21.74 -5.05 20.75
N PRO A 432 21.26 -6.21 21.25
CA PRO A 432 20.24 -6.23 22.30
C PRO A 432 20.78 -5.70 23.63
N LYS A 433 19.90 -5.12 24.45
CA LYS A 433 20.14 -4.75 25.85
C LYS A 433 19.27 -5.57 26.81
N ASN A 434 18.22 -6.19 26.28
CA ASN A 434 17.36 -7.17 26.96
C ASN A 434 16.82 -8.16 25.94
N SER A 435 15.94 -9.07 26.35
CA SER A 435 15.20 -9.94 25.44
C SER A 435 14.16 -9.14 24.66
N GLY A 436 13.82 -9.58 23.46
CA GLY A 436 12.76 -9.01 22.63
C GLY A 436 12.94 -9.37 21.17
N ARG A 437 11.92 -9.10 20.37
CA ARG A 437 11.89 -9.36 18.93
C ARG A 437 12.08 -8.05 18.18
N VAL A 438 12.80 -8.09 17.08
CA VAL A 438 12.94 -6.98 16.13
C VAL A 438 12.52 -7.43 14.74
N ASN A 439 11.83 -6.54 14.03
CA ASN A 439 11.52 -6.68 12.61
C ASN A 439 12.22 -5.55 11.86
N ILE A 440 12.85 -5.87 10.75
CA ILE A 440 13.50 -4.91 9.85
C ILE A 440 12.79 -4.99 8.50
N TRP A 441 12.24 -3.87 8.04
CA TRP A 441 11.55 -3.74 6.76
C TRP A 441 12.30 -2.77 5.87
N ALA A 442 12.62 -3.16 4.64
CA ALA A 442 13.19 -2.26 3.63
C ALA A 442 12.13 -1.87 2.61
N ASP A 443 12.35 -0.79 1.89
CA ASP A 443 11.39 -0.24 0.95
C ASP A 443 11.21 -1.09 -0.34
N ASP A 444 12.02 -2.10 -0.55
CA ASP A 444 11.96 -3.08 -1.63
C ASP A 444 12.23 -2.55 -3.05
N THR A 445 11.73 -1.39 -3.43
CA THR A 445 11.90 -0.87 -4.81
C THR A 445 13.36 -0.67 -5.18
N TYR A 446 14.13 0.00 -4.31
CA TYR A 446 15.54 0.36 -4.56
C TYR A 446 16.49 -0.10 -3.47
N VAL A 447 15.96 -0.52 -2.33
CA VAL A 447 16.71 -0.93 -1.15
C VAL A 447 16.12 -2.22 -0.60
N GLY A 448 16.99 -3.20 -0.34
CA GLY A 448 16.66 -4.47 0.29
C GLY A 448 17.62 -4.78 1.44
N LEU A 449 17.59 -6.03 1.91
CA LEU A 449 18.44 -6.55 2.97
C LEU A 449 19.18 -7.79 2.47
N SER A 450 20.43 -8.02 2.93
CA SER A 450 21.23 -9.15 2.47
C SER A 450 22.29 -9.57 3.48
N SER A 451 22.61 -10.86 3.52
CA SER A 451 23.83 -11.37 4.19
C SER A 451 25.09 -11.22 3.33
N LYS A 452 24.95 -11.04 2.01
CA LYS A 452 26.04 -11.12 1.03
C LYS A 452 26.90 -12.39 1.19
N ASP A 453 26.30 -13.45 1.75
CA ASP A 453 26.98 -14.73 2.08
C ASP A 453 28.22 -14.57 2.98
N ILE A 454 28.20 -13.55 3.86
CA ILE A 454 29.27 -13.28 4.82
C ILE A 454 28.90 -13.83 6.19
N ASP A 455 29.78 -14.67 6.76
CA ASP A 455 29.61 -15.26 8.09
C ASP A 455 29.30 -14.19 9.15
N GLY A 456 28.27 -14.45 9.96
CA GLY A 456 27.82 -13.54 11.03
C GLY A 456 26.86 -12.45 10.55
N PHE A 457 26.53 -12.39 9.25
CA PHE A 457 25.46 -11.57 8.71
C PHE A 457 24.26 -12.42 8.32
N ILE A 458 23.06 -11.90 8.51
CA ILE A 458 21.79 -12.53 8.10
C ILE A 458 21.10 -11.69 7.03
N GLY A 459 20.33 -12.34 6.19
CA GLY A 459 19.42 -11.71 5.23
C GLY A 459 18.01 -12.24 5.44
N PRO A 460 17.03 -11.74 4.69
CA PRO A 460 15.69 -12.31 4.65
C PRO A 460 15.72 -13.81 4.33
N ASP A 461 14.92 -14.56 5.05
CA ASP A 461 14.77 -16.01 4.86
C ASP A 461 13.35 -16.35 4.35
N GLU A 462 13.07 -17.65 4.15
CA GLU A 462 11.78 -18.12 3.65
C GLU A 462 10.63 -18.00 4.68
N LYS A 463 10.95 -17.66 5.93
CA LYS A 463 9.96 -17.46 7.00
C LYS A 463 9.58 -16.00 7.16
N SER A 464 10.35 -15.11 6.56
CA SER A 464 10.09 -13.68 6.60
C SER A 464 8.81 -13.36 5.84
N SER A 465 7.86 -12.69 6.49
CA SER A 465 6.63 -12.23 5.85
C SER A 465 6.92 -11.30 4.68
N THR A 466 6.12 -11.39 3.64
CA THR A 466 6.20 -10.51 2.46
C THR A 466 4.91 -9.73 2.21
N LEU A 467 4.02 -9.64 3.22
CA LEU A 467 2.77 -8.88 3.13
C LEU A 467 3.03 -7.39 2.88
N ALA A 468 2.20 -6.80 2.04
CA ALA A 468 2.14 -5.34 1.90
C ALA A 468 1.33 -4.72 3.04
N GLU A 469 1.63 -3.48 3.42
CA GLU A 469 1.01 -2.82 4.57
C GLU A 469 -0.45 -2.41 4.30
N ILE A 470 -0.77 -1.79 3.17
CA ILE A 470 -2.09 -1.17 2.92
C ILE A 470 -3.25 -2.19 2.83
N GLY A 471 -3.08 -3.27 2.10
CA GLY A 471 -4.12 -4.29 1.90
C GLY A 471 -3.91 -5.55 2.74
N GLY A 472 -2.73 -5.69 3.36
CA GLY A 472 -2.25 -6.94 3.94
C GLY A 472 -2.28 -7.02 5.46
N THR A 473 -2.37 -5.92 6.20
CA THR A 473 -2.12 -5.91 7.65
C THR A 473 -3.29 -5.48 8.51
N GLY A 474 -4.26 -4.74 7.98
CA GLY A 474 -5.45 -4.31 8.71
C GLY A 474 -6.20 -5.48 9.36
N LYS A 475 -6.78 -5.26 10.54
CA LYS A 475 -7.44 -6.32 11.32
C LYS A 475 -8.80 -6.70 10.77
N ARG A 476 -9.50 -5.75 10.14
CA ARG A 476 -10.84 -5.92 9.58
C ARG A 476 -10.85 -5.96 8.04
N ILE A 477 -9.77 -5.55 7.38
CA ILE A 477 -9.61 -5.69 5.94
C ILE A 477 -9.48 -7.19 5.61
N LEU A 478 -10.28 -7.70 4.67
CA LEU A 478 -10.13 -9.04 4.15
C LEU A 478 -8.98 -9.07 3.15
N THR A 479 -7.86 -9.67 3.52
CA THR A 479 -6.65 -9.75 2.70
C THR A 479 -6.68 -10.97 1.78
N VAL A 480 -6.37 -10.75 0.50
CA VAL A 480 -6.48 -11.76 -0.54
C VAL A 480 -5.12 -12.09 -1.16
N GLY A 481 -4.73 -13.35 -1.09
CA GLY A 481 -3.62 -13.94 -1.85
C GLY A 481 -4.06 -14.42 -3.23
N ALA A 482 -3.08 -14.74 -4.08
CA ALA A 482 -3.33 -15.12 -5.46
C ALA A 482 -2.95 -16.58 -5.75
N TYR A 483 -3.80 -17.32 -6.45
CA TYR A 483 -3.45 -18.61 -7.04
C TYR A 483 -3.64 -18.62 -8.57
N THR A 484 -2.97 -19.54 -9.24
CA THR A 484 -2.93 -19.61 -10.70
C THR A 484 -4.11 -20.41 -11.24
N THR A 485 -4.91 -19.82 -12.13
CA THR A 485 -5.98 -20.50 -12.86
C THR A 485 -5.69 -20.64 -14.35
N ARG A 486 -4.71 -19.90 -14.83
CA ARG A 486 -4.25 -19.94 -16.22
C ARG A 486 -2.75 -19.69 -16.29
N ASN A 487 -2.06 -20.50 -17.10
CA ASN A 487 -0.63 -20.32 -17.37
C ASN A 487 -0.31 -20.14 -18.86
N THR A 488 -1.31 -20.04 -19.72
CA THR A 488 -1.15 -19.77 -21.15
C THR A 488 -1.82 -18.46 -21.53
N TYR A 489 -1.23 -17.77 -22.48
CA TYR A 489 -1.81 -16.56 -23.05
C TYR A 489 -1.81 -16.57 -24.56
N LYS A 490 -2.74 -15.84 -25.15
CA LYS A 490 -2.81 -15.53 -26.56
C LYS A 490 -3.25 -14.09 -26.72
N THR A 491 -2.37 -13.27 -27.26
CA THR A 491 -2.64 -11.87 -27.60
C THR A 491 -2.81 -11.72 -29.10
N ASN A 492 -3.14 -10.52 -29.56
CA ASN A 492 -3.18 -10.18 -30.99
C ASN A 492 -1.82 -10.34 -31.69
N THR A 493 -0.68 -10.35 -30.95
CA THR A 493 0.67 -10.39 -31.53
C THR A 493 1.53 -11.56 -31.07
N ALA A 494 1.17 -12.24 -29.97
CA ALA A 494 1.99 -13.30 -29.39
C ALA A 494 1.16 -14.36 -28.67
N SER A 495 1.76 -15.51 -28.42
CA SER A 495 1.21 -16.54 -27.54
C SER A 495 2.34 -17.25 -26.80
N GLY A 496 2.08 -17.72 -25.60
CA GLY A 496 3.09 -18.39 -24.78
C GLY A 496 2.51 -19.12 -23.57
N THR A 497 3.42 -19.73 -22.82
CA THR A 497 3.13 -20.41 -21.56
C THR A 497 4.08 -19.87 -20.48
N LEU A 498 3.56 -19.65 -19.28
CA LEU A 498 4.34 -19.29 -18.12
C LEU A 498 4.77 -20.51 -17.32
N GLU A 499 5.83 -20.38 -16.56
CA GLU A 499 6.29 -21.35 -15.55
C GLU A 499 5.44 -21.28 -14.27
N GLU A 500 4.11 -21.34 -14.43
CA GLU A 500 3.15 -21.34 -13.33
C GLU A 500 2.35 -22.64 -13.36
N THR A 501 2.06 -23.20 -12.18
CA THR A 501 1.26 -24.43 -12.07
C THR A 501 -0.20 -24.08 -11.81
N ILE A 502 -1.09 -24.52 -12.68
CA ILE A 502 -2.54 -24.33 -12.51
C ILE A 502 -2.99 -25.01 -11.21
N GLY A 503 -3.71 -24.28 -10.37
CA GLY A 503 -4.19 -24.69 -9.07
C GLY A 503 -3.25 -24.33 -7.91
N ALA A 504 -1.95 -24.10 -8.16
CA ALA A 504 -0.97 -23.72 -7.14
C ALA A 504 -1.04 -22.23 -6.79
N ILE A 505 -0.49 -21.86 -5.62
CA ILE A 505 -0.26 -20.47 -5.25
C ILE A 505 0.62 -19.81 -6.33
N SER A 506 0.30 -18.59 -6.72
CA SER A 506 1.09 -17.88 -7.73
C SER A 506 2.47 -17.51 -7.19
N SER A 507 3.50 -17.62 -8.03
CA SER A 507 4.91 -17.44 -7.65
C SER A 507 5.23 -16.07 -7.04
N PHE A 508 4.41 -15.07 -7.31
CA PHE A 508 4.53 -13.71 -6.79
C PHE A 508 3.72 -13.45 -5.51
N SER A 509 2.69 -14.27 -5.19
CA SER A 509 1.74 -13.95 -4.11
C SER A 509 2.41 -13.85 -2.76
N SER A 510 2.37 -12.68 -2.15
CA SER A 510 2.89 -12.44 -0.80
C SER A 510 2.21 -13.31 0.25
N TYR A 511 2.90 -13.55 1.33
CA TYR A 511 2.47 -14.40 2.44
C TYR A 511 2.86 -13.79 3.79
N GLY A 512 2.11 -14.18 4.83
CA GLY A 512 2.32 -13.76 6.22
C GLY A 512 3.19 -14.73 7.03
N PRO A 513 2.99 -14.71 8.34
CA PRO A 513 1.99 -13.97 9.11
C PRO A 513 2.29 -12.47 9.20
N THR A 514 1.35 -11.69 9.77
CA THR A 514 1.64 -10.32 10.21
C THR A 514 2.66 -10.33 11.35
N ALA A 515 3.29 -9.18 11.63
CA ALA A 515 4.29 -9.08 12.70
C ALA A 515 3.71 -9.39 14.11
N ASP A 516 2.41 -9.22 14.33
CA ASP A 516 1.69 -9.64 15.54
C ASP A 516 1.18 -11.10 15.51
N GLY A 517 1.53 -11.86 14.46
CA GLY A 517 1.27 -13.28 14.35
C GLY A 517 -0.12 -13.67 13.81
N ARG A 518 -0.93 -12.70 13.34
CA ARG A 518 -2.21 -13.02 12.69
C ARG A 518 -1.96 -13.68 11.33
N MET A 519 -2.78 -14.66 11.02
CA MET A 519 -2.77 -15.32 9.73
C MET A 519 -3.29 -14.36 8.64
N LYS A 520 -2.46 -14.05 7.68
CA LYS A 520 -2.74 -13.30 6.45
C LYS A 520 -1.97 -13.94 5.28
N PRO A 521 -2.53 -13.94 4.04
CA PRO A 521 -3.90 -13.53 3.70
C PRO A 521 -4.93 -14.45 4.36
N GLU A 522 -6.20 -14.01 4.49
CA GLU A 522 -7.26 -14.90 4.99
C GLU A 522 -7.77 -15.87 3.93
N ILE A 523 -7.71 -15.48 2.66
CA ILE A 523 -8.24 -16.25 1.55
C ILE A 523 -7.38 -16.07 0.30
N THR A 524 -7.45 -17.03 -0.61
CA THR A 524 -6.87 -16.89 -1.94
C THR A 524 -7.94 -16.90 -3.03
N ALA A 525 -7.69 -16.16 -4.09
CA ALA A 525 -8.54 -16.10 -5.26
C ALA A 525 -7.70 -16.15 -6.55
N PRO A 526 -8.32 -16.38 -7.71
CA PRO A 526 -7.62 -16.33 -8.98
C PRO A 526 -6.84 -15.03 -9.16
N GLY A 527 -5.54 -15.09 -9.40
CA GLY A 527 -4.64 -13.93 -9.51
C GLY A 527 -3.56 -14.03 -10.60
N CYS A 528 -3.57 -15.01 -11.50
CA CYS A 528 -2.57 -15.15 -12.57
C CYS A 528 -3.20 -15.16 -13.97
N PHE A 529 -2.84 -14.23 -14.86
CA PHE A 529 -3.34 -14.00 -16.22
C PHE A 529 -4.87 -13.83 -16.33
N ILE A 530 -5.44 -12.82 -15.66
CA ILE A 530 -6.85 -12.40 -15.84
C ILE A 530 -7.04 -11.62 -17.13
N ILE A 531 -8.18 -11.83 -17.71
CA ILE A 531 -8.66 -10.98 -18.79
C ILE A 531 -9.71 -10.04 -18.20
N SER A 532 -9.47 -8.75 -18.34
CA SER A 532 -10.43 -7.71 -17.96
C SER A 532 -10.26 -6.49 -18.86
N ALA A 533 -11.12 -5.49 -18.69
CA ALA A 533 -11.07 -4.22 -19.38
C ALA A 533 -9.70 -3.55 -19.22
N VAL A 534 -9.16 -2.96 -20.27
CA VAL A 534 -7.93 -2.15 -20.24
C VAL A 534 -8.14 -0.84 -20.98
N SER A 535 -7.43 0.20 -20.59
CA SER A 535 -7.52 1.51 -21.22
C SER A 535 -6.89 1.52 -22.61
N THR A 536 -7.59 2.11 -23.57
CA THR A 536 -7.04 2.41 -24.89
C THR A 536 -6.01 3.53 -24.87
N ASN A 537 -5.96 4.29 -23.80
CA ASN A 537 -5.03 5.40 -23.59
C ASN A 537 -3.72 4.96 -22.92
N ASP A 538 -3.52 3.64 -22.69
CA ASP A 538 -2.30 3.12 -22.04
C ASP A 538 -1.08 3.24 -22.97
N GLU A 539 -0.22 4.22 -22.69
CA GLU A 539 1.02 4.49 -23.41
C GLU A 539 2.22 3.70 -22.83
N SER A 540 2.03 2.88 -21.79
CA SER A 540 3.12 2.11 -21.15
C SER A 540 3.74 1.07 -22.08
N GLY A 541 2.99 0.60 -23.08
CA GLY A 541 3.37 -0.50 -23.97
C GLY A 541 3.41 -1.88 -23.29
N ASN A 542 2.96 -1.97 -22.04
CA ASN A 542 2.99 -3.19 -21.23
C ASN A 542 1.69 -4.00 -21.30
N ALA A 543 0.64 -3.46 -21.89
CA ALA A 543 -0.66 -4.13 -21.96
C ALA A 543 -0.61 -5.32 -22.93
N MET A 544 -0.94 -6.50 -22.43
CA MET A 544 -1.05 -7.73 -23.21
C MET A 544 -2.48 -7.87 -23.74
N TYR A 545 -2.81 -7.16 -24.82
CA TYR A 545 -4.15 -7.14 -25.40
C TYR A 545 -4.57 -8.50 -25.95
N VAL A 546 -5.76 -8.95 -25.59
CA VAL A 546 -6.34 -10.22 -26.10
C VAL A 546 -6.65 -10.12 -27.58
N ASP A 547 -7.16 -8.97 -28.01
CA ASP A 547 -7.55 -8.67 -29.39
C ASP A 547 -7.20 -7.22 -29.78
N GLN A 548 -7.68 -6.78 -30.95
CA GLN A 548 -7.46 -5.39 -31.40
C GLN A 548 -8.50 -4.41 -30.87
N GLY A 549 -9.40 -4.87 -29.98
CA GLY A 549 -10.52 -4.08 -29.50
C GLY A 549 -11.64 -3.90 -30.54
N TRP A 550 -12.72 -3.31 -30.09
CA TRP A 550 -13.85 -2.97 -30.93
C TRP A 550 -14.35 -1.56 -30.65
N TYR A 551 -14.90 -0.95 -31.70
CA TYR A 551 -15.46 0.39 -31.61
C TYR A 551 -16.95 0.30 -31.29
N ASP A 552 -17.37 0.93 -30.21
CA ASP A 552 -18.76 0.88 -29.79
C ASP A 552 -19.63 1.97 -30.43
N LYS A 553 -20.95 1.87 -30.22
CA LYS A 553 -21.92 2.85 -30.75
C LYS A 553 -21.81 4.24 -30.13
N TYR A 554 -21.03 4.41 -29.08
CA TYR A 554 -20.80 5.67 -28.40
C TYR A 554 -19.52 6.38 -28.84
N GLY A 555 -18.77 5.77 -29.76
CA GLY A 555 -17.55 6.35 -30.32
C GLY A 555 -16.29 6.05 -29.55
N HIS A 556 -16.29 4.99 -28.73
CA HIS A 556 -15.15 4.57 -27.93
C HIS A 556 -14.61 3.20 -28.37
N THR A 557 -13.29 3.06 -28.37
CA THR A 557 -12.65 1.76 -28.62
C THR A 557 -12.49 1.03 -27.29
N ASN A 558 -12.93 -0.21 -27.22
CA ASN A 558 -12.88 -1.03 -26.02
C ASN A 558 -11.91 -2.20 -26.24
N ILE A 559 -11.01 -2.44 -25.31
CA ILE A 559 -10.02 -3.50 -25.37
C ILE A 559 -10.04 -4.30 -24.07
N TYR A 560 -9.73 -5.59 -24.17
CA TYR A 560 -9.46 -6.45 -23.03
C TYR A 560 -8.01 -6.92 -23.05
N GLY A 561 -7.41 -7.09 -21.89
CA GLY A 561 -6.02 -7.50 -21.75
C GLY A 561 -5.78 -8.44 -20.56
N TYR A 562 -4.63 -9.09 -20.60
CA TYR A 562 -4.14 -9.91 -19.48
C TYR A 562 -3.32 -9.09 -18.51
N MET A 563 -3.56 -9.33 -17.26
CA MET A 563 -2.68 -8.80 -16.19
C MET A 563 -2.48 -9.82 -15.05
N GLN A 564 -1.49 -9.72 -14.08
CA GLN A 564 -1.20 -10.65 -12.96
C GLN A 564 -0.78 -9.98 -11.64
N GLY A 565 -1.26 -10.53 -10.49
CA GLY A 565 -1.01 -10.01 -9.14
C GLY A 565 -2.13 -10.30 -8.14
N THR A 566 -1.88 -10.11 -6.88
CA THR A 566 -2.90 -10.13 -5.83
C THR A 566 -3.91 -8.99 -6.02
N SER A 567 -3.52 -7.96 -6.76
CA SER A 567 -4.39 -6.84 -7.17
C SER A 567 -5.58 -7.25 -8.03
N MET A 568 -5.59 -8.45 -8.59
CA MET A 568 -6.72 -8.98 -9.35
C MET A 568 -7.47 -10.04 -8.57
N ALA A 569 -6.77 -10.76 -7.70
CA ALA A 569 -7.39 -11.62 -6.73
C ALA A 569 -8.29 -10.81 -5.76
N SER A 570 -7.83 -9.63 -5.33
CA SER A 570 -8.60 -8.74 -4.46
C SER A 570 -9.91 -8.25 -5.07
N PRO A 571 -9.96 -7.62 -6.27
CA PRO A 571 -11.21 -7.20 -6.88
C PRO A 571 -12.11 -8.38 -7.28
N PHE A 572 -11.53 -9.55 -7.54
CA PHE A 572 -12.30 -10.76 -7.74
C PHE A 572 -13.15 -11.07 -6.49
N VAL A 573 -12.52 -11.05 -5.31
CA VAL A 573 -13.20 -11.24 -4.03
C VAL A 573 -14.15 -10.08 -3.74
N ALA A 574 -13.76 -8.83 -3.98
CA ALA A 574 -14.61 -7.67 -3.75
C ALA A 574 -15.93 -7.74 -4.56
N GLY A 575 -15.86 -8.17 -5.82
CA GLY A 575 -17.07 -8.36 -6.63
C GLY A 575 -17.96 -9.48 -6.09
N ILE A 576 -17.39 -10.59 -5.59
CA ILE A 576 -18.17 -11.66 -4.94
C ILE A 576 -18.78 -11.15 -3.62
N VAL A 577 -18.03 -10.43 -2.81
CA VAL A 577 -18.56 -9.81 -1.57
C VAL A 577 -19.71 -8.85 -1.89
N ALA A 578 -19.69 -8.15 -3.04
CA ALA A 578 -20.82 -7.34 -3.48
C ALA A 578 -22.08 -8.21 -3.75
N THR A 579 -21.93 -9.42 -4.29
CA THR A 579 -23.07 -10.34 -4.43
C THR A 579 -23.60 -10.84 -3.09
N TRP A 580 -22.71 -11.03 -2.11
CA TRP A 580 -23.10 -11.39 -0.73
C TRP A 580 -23.79 -10.21 -0.02
N LEU A 581 -23.34 -8.96 -0.23
CA LEU A 581 -23.99 -7.75 0.27
C LEU A 581 -25.38 -7.53 -0.36
N GLN A 582 -25.61 -7.96 -1.60
CA GLN A 582 -26.97 -7.98 -2.18
C GLN A 582 -27.89 -8.93 -1.41
N ALA A 583 -27.38 -10.05 -0.90
CA ALA A 583 -28.15 -11.01 -0.11
C ALA A 583 -28.25 -10.58 1.37
N TYR A 584 -27.17 -10.04 1.92
CA TYR A 584 -27.00 -9.67 3.34
C TYR A 584 -26.49 -8.22 3.45
N PRO A 585 -27.37 -7.20 3.31
CA PRO A 585 -26.94 -5.79 3.24
C PRO A 585 -26.20 -5.26 4.47
N GLU A 586 -26.42 -5.90 5.63
CA GLU A 586 -25.81 -5.54 6.92
C GLU A 586 -24.61 -6.45 7.29
N LEU A 587 -24.02 -7.16 6.33
CA LEU A 587 -22.87 -8.02 6.56
C LEU A 587 -21.71 -7.23 7.20
N THR A 588 -21.20 -7.69 8.35
CA THR A 588 -20.08 -7.05 9.04
C THR A 588 -18.73 -7.64 8.61
N PRO A 589 -17.62 -6.96 8.84
CA PRO A 589 -16.28 -7.51 8.58
C PRO A 589 -16.03 -8.85 9.29
N GLU A 590 -16.47 -8.97 10.55
CA GLU A 590 -16.30 -10.18 11.35
C GLU A 590 -17.08 -11.36 10.75
N GLN A 591 -18.31 -11.11 10.32
CA GLN A 591 -19.14 -12.11 9.63
C GLN A 591 -18.54 -12.48 8.26
N LEU A 592 -17.98 -11.52 7.53
CA LEU A 592 -17.28 -11.76 6.27
C LEU A 592 -16.09 -12.72 6.49
N HIS A 593 -15.26 -12.46 7.50
CA HIS A 593 -14.14 -13.33 7.86
C HIS A 593 -14.62 -14.74 8.28
N GLU A 594 -15.73 -14.84 9.02
CA GLU A 594 -16.33 -16.13 9.41
C GLU A 594 -16.84 -16.92 8.20
N ILE A 595 -17.54 -16.26 7.27
CA ILE A 595 -18.00 -16.87 6.01
C ILE A 595 -16.79 -17.42 5.25
N VAL A 596 -15.79 -16.60 5.02
CA VAL A 596 -14.57 -17.01 4.30
C VAL A 596 -13.88 -18.19 5.00
N ALA A 597 -13.71 -18.12 6.32
CA ALA A 597 -13.06 -19.18 7.10
C ALA A 597 -13.78 -20.53 7.01
N SER A 598 -15.10 -20.51 6.99
CA SER A 598 -15.92 -21.72 7.07
C SER A 598 -16.34 -22.30 5.73
N THR A 599 -16.22 -21.52 4.62
CA THR A 599 -16.64 -21.95 3.29
C THR A 599 -15.48 -22.09 2.28
N ALA A 600 -14.26 -21.72 2.66
CA ALA A 600 -13.10 -21.82 1.77
C ALA A 600 -12.90 -23.25 1.24
N ARG A 601 -12.70 -23.37 -0.06
CA ARG A 601 -12.42 -24.65 -0.71
C ARG A 601 -10.99 -25.10 -0.44
N LYS A 602 -10.83 -26.39 -0.23
CA LYS A 602 -9.52 -27.05 -0.14
C LYS A 602 -9.36 -28.08 -1.24
N ASP A 603 -8.15 -28.23 -1.76
CA ASP A 603 -7.80 -29.22 -2.79
C ASP A 603 -6.37 -29.76 -2.56
N SER A 604 -5.80 -30.44 -3.56
CA SER A 604 -4.47 -31.03 -3.47
C SER A 604 -3.31 -30.03 -3.33
N PHE A 605 -3.55 -28.74 -3.57
CA PHE A 605 -2.53 -27.66 -3.47
C PHE A 605 -2.63 -26.93 -2.15
N THR A 606 -3.83 -26.85 -1.55
CA THR A 606 -4.04 -26.15 -0.29
C THR A 606 -3.65 -27.03 0.90
N SER A 607 -3.19 -26.39 1.98
CA SER A 607 -2.93 -27.08 3.24
C SER A 607 -4.23 -27.63 3.87
N THR A 608 -4.13 -28.70 4.66
CA THR A 608 -5.26 -29.21 5.43
C THR A 608 -5.74 -28.24 6.50
N GLU A 609 -4.79 -27.57 7.15
CA GLU A 609 -5.03 -26.49 8.10
C GLU A 609 -4.86 -25.13 7.41
N ALA A 610 -5.38 -24.09 8.00
CA ALA A 610 -5.13 -22.72 7.54
C ALA A 610 -3.67 -22.33 7.76
N ASP A 611 -3.06 -21.65 6.81
CA ASP A 611 -1.68 -21.20 6.87
C ASP A 611 -1.49 -19.82 6.22
N SER A 612 -0.32 -19.24 6.40
CA SER A 612 -0.01 -17.89 5.90
C SER A 612 0.22 -17.80 4.38
N ASN A 613 0.17 -18.91 3.64
CA ASN A 613 0.21 -18.91 2.16
C ASN A 613 -1.18 -18.90 1.55
N TRP A 614 -2.07 -19.76 2.07
CA TRP A 614 -3.38 -19.99 1.54
C TRP A 614 -4.51 -19.34 2.32
N GLY A 615 -4.23 -18.85 3.53
CA GLY A 615 -5.26 -18.50 4.47
C GLY A 615 -6.13 -19.72 4.81
N TYR A 616 -7.42 -19.54 4.77
CA TYR A 616 -8.38 -20.66 4.94
C TYR A 616 -8.47 -21.55 3.69
N GLY A 617 -7.97 -21.12 2.52
CA GLY A 617 -8.00 -21.87 1.27
C GLY A 617 -8.37 -20.98 0.07
N LYS A 618 -9.09 -21.56 -0.90
CA LYS A 618 -9.60 -20.88 -2.10
C LYS A 618 -11.03 -20.39 -1.89
N LEU A 619 -11.33 -19.18 -2.36
CA LEU A 619 -12.65 -18.60 -2.24
C LEU A 619 -13.74 -19.51 -2.84
N ASN A 620 -14.87 -19.63 -2.14
CA ASN A 620 -16.07 -20.32 -2.57
C ASN A 620 -17.25 -19.32 -2.62
N ALA A 621 -17.57 -18.84 -3.79
CA ALA A 621 -18.55 -17.79 -3.93
C ALA A 621 -19.99 -18.27 -3.63
N MET A 622 -20.31 -19.51 -3.99
CA MET A 622 -21.65 -20.09 -3.81
C MET A 622 -21.96 -20.36 -2.32
N ASP A 623 -21.03 -20.99 -1.61
CA ASP A 623 -21.29 -21.39 -0.23
C ASP A 623 -21.40 -20.16 0.70
N GLY A 624 -20.75 -19.03 0.35
CA GLY A 624 -20.90 -17.77 1.07
C GLY A 624 -22.31 -17.16 0.97
N LEU A 625 -23.08 -17.49 -0.09
CA LEU A 625 -24.48 -17.06 -0.23
C LEU A 625 -25.48 -17.97 0.48
N THR A 626 -25.10 -19.21 0.75
CA THR A 626 -26.02 -20.21 1.31
C THR A 626 -25.86 -20.39 2.82
N LYS A 627 -24.97 -19.64 3.42
CA LYS A 627 -24.68 -19.64 4.85
C LYS A 627 -25.45 -18.55 5.59
#